data_e265fb96f9d75e27a42101de5945e9ba
#
_entry.id   e265fb96f9d75e27a42101de5945e9ba
#
_cell.length_a   1.000
_cell.length_b   1.000
_cell.length_c   1.000
_cell.angle_alpha   90.00
_cell.angle_beta   90.00
_cell.angle_gamma   90.00
#
_symmetry.space_group_name_H-M   'P 1'
#
loop_
_entity.id
_entity.type
_entity.pdbx_description
1 polymer ?
#
loop_
_entity_poly.entity_id
_entity_poly.type
_entity_poly.pdbx_seq_one_letter_code
_entity_poly.pdbx_strand_id
1 'polypeptide(L)'
;MVLIFSVFLGGVILAFTHAIYQPDCLILAVGLFFICFLAGRVKPDALLLSPNDSVEKNALFAVAVLFAVLLSQDQELLYATVPWGVNSIRGLTSAAGLLALIASLAAISCPGGSCGRWVKVSLGSAAACLIAARFMVPVASPLPFIDVFWINTWAVNDFLHGKNPYSQVYPDIYKGHYGYQPGFTYWPSYLLSASVLGAFKLDLRFLNVLADVSLASLLGWYSTRSKSTIEMVWPLALLWLAMPVSLFIIEQAWIDPVMLVLATGSIMAFRFDRLDLAALLGGLTMASKQYGFIVPALIAVGIFGSIGWKSTFRFCLIVGGIISLLMAPFLLWDFVGFYKNTVQILMTIPMRHDSLTMPAYLFNSFGYEVPGILLLACYVAAFLGCLWKVWWSPKASSICFAATFCYGFLFLMGKQASANYYAIVLGLALVALLEGIQEKNQHREF
;
A
#
# COMPACT_ATOMS: atom_id res chain seq x y z
N MET A 1 -19.84 -2.53 0.50
CA MET A 1 -20.11 -1.08 0.67
C MET A 1 -19.37 -0.50 1.86
N VAL A 2 -19.59 -0.94 3.10
CA VAL A 2 -18.91 -0.38 4.30
C VAL A 2 -17.39 -0.36 4.16
N LEU A 3 -16.76 -1.46 3.72
CA LEU A 3 -15.32 -1.53 3.56
C LEU A 3 -14.80 -0.61 2.43
N ILE A 4 -15.52 -0.52 1.31
CA ILE A 4 -15.17 0.43 0.22
C ILE A 4 -15.23 1.87 0.74
N PHE A 5 -16.29 2.21 1.47
CA PHE A 5 -16.44 3.53 2.06
C PHE A 5 -15.35 3.82 3.10
N SER A 6 -14.99 2.82 3.92
CA SER A 6 -13.91 2.96 4.91
C SER A 6 -12.54 3.17 4.26
N VAL A 7 -12.22 2.42 3.21
CA VAL A 7 -10.99 2.61 2.43
C VAL A 7 -10.95 4.00 1.79
N PHE A 8 -12.06 4.42 1.21
CA PHE A 8 -12.21 5.74 0.61
C PHE A 8 -12.01 6.85 1.65
N LEU A 9 -12.74 6.81 2.76
CA LEU A 9 -12.64 7.82 3.82
C LEU A 9 -11.24 7.83 4.45
N GLY A 10 -10.60 6.67 4.61
CA GLY A 10 -9.21 6.56 5.01
C GLY A 10 -8.26 7.28 4.03
N GLY A 11 -8.46 7.11 2.72
CA GLY A 11 -7.70 7.82 1.69
C GLY A 11 -7.91 9.33 1.74
N VAL A 12 -9.13 9.78 2.02
CA VAL A 12 -9.45 11.22 2.21
C VAL A 12 -8.75 11.78 3.44
N ILE A 13 -8.82 11.09 4.59
CA ILE A 13 -8.14 11.51 5.82
C ILE A 13 -6.64 11.68 5.56
N LEU A 14 -6.02 10.71 4.87
CA LEU A 14 -4.59 10.78 4.57
C LEU A 14 -4.24 11.90 3.59
N ALA A 15 -5.11 12.20 2.64
CA ALA A 15 -4.91 13.29 1.70
C ALA A 15 -4.95 14.67 2.39
N PHE A 16 -5.89 14.87 3.32
CA PHE A 16 -6.00 16.12 4.05
C PHE A 16 -4.97 16.29 5.16
N THR A 17 -4.58 15.21 5.84
CA THR A 17 -3.67 15.29 6.99
C THR A 17 -2.22 15.06 6.61
N HIS A 18 -1.94 14.46 5.45
CA HIS A 18 -0.62 13.90 5.10
C HIS A 18 -0.08 12.95 6.18
N ALA A 19 -0.99 12.35 6.98
CA ALA A 19 -0.72 11.60 8.21
C ALA A 19 0.01 12.40 9.31
N ILE A 20 -0.05 13.72 9.28
CA ILE A 20 0.34 14.59 10.38
C ILE A 20 -0.74 14.51 11.47
N TYR A 21 -0.32 14.56 12.73
CA TYR A 21 -1.20 14.43 13.87
C TYR A 21 -2.34 15.46 13.85
N GLN A 22 -3.57 14.95 13.83
CA GLN A 22 -4.81 15.69 14.03
C GLN A 22 -5.75 14.79 14.85
N PRO A 23 -6.13 15.16 16.08
CA PRO A 23 -6.85 14.29 17.00
C PRO A 23 -8.18 13.77 16.41
N ASP A 24 -8.95 14.63 15.76
CA ASP A 24 -10.24 14.25 15.16
C ASP A 24 -10.07 13.25 14.03
N CYS A 25 -9.05 13.43 13.19
CA CYS A 25 -8.72 12.52 12.11
C CYS A 25 -8.18 11.19 12.62
N LEU A 26 -7.45 11.18 13.73
CA LEU A 26 -7.01 9.96 14.39
C LEU A 26 -8.20 9.16 14.93
N ILE A 27 -9.15 9.81 15.62
CA ILE A 27 -10.35 9.15 16.12
C ILE A 27 -11.14 8.53 14.97
N LEU A 28 -11.28 9.23 13.84
CA LEU A 28 -11.90 8.68 12.63
C LEU A 28 -11.12 7.49 12.07
N ALA A 29 -9.79 7.59 11.97
CA ALA A 29 -8.94 6.50 11.49
C ALA A 29 -9.05 5.25 12.36
N VAL A 30 -9.05 5.42 13.71
CA VAL A 30 -9.29 4.34 14.67
C VAL A 30 -10.68 3.73 14.48
N GLY A 31 -11.71 4.56 14.35
CA GLY A 31 -13.08 4.12 14.09
C GLY A 31 -13.18 3.29 12.81
N LEU A 32 -12.59 3.75 11.72
CA LEU A 32 -12.54 3.04 10.44
C LEU A 32 -11.78 1.71 10.54
N PHE A 33 -10.67 1.69 11.27
CA PHE A 33 -9.91 0.47 11.53
C PHE A 33 -10.77 -0.57 12.27
N PHE A 34 -11.49 -0.16 13.32
CA PHE A 34 -12.42 -1.04 14.04
C PHE A 34 -13.58 -1.51 13.18
N ILE A 35 -14.16 -0.63 12.36
CA ILE A 35 -15.21 -1.00 11.40
C ILE A 35 -14.71 -2.06 10.43
N CYS A 36 -13.52 -1.88 9.85
CA CYS A 36 -12.90 -2.88 8.97
C CYS A 36 -12.65 -4.21 9.69
N PHE A 37 -12.20 -4.17 10.95
CA PHE A 37 -11.96 -5.35 11.77
C PHE A 37 -13.27 -6.10 12.09
N LEU A 38 -14.31 -5.38 12.49
CA LEU A 38 -15.64 -5.97 12.76
C LEU A 38 -16.27 -6.51 11.47
N ALA A 39 -16.13 -5.78 10.37
CA ALA A 39 -16.59 -6.22 9.06
C ALA A 39 -15.94 -7.55 8.63
N GLY A 40 -14.64 -7.73 8.93
CA GLY A 40 -13.94 -8.99 8.69
C GLY A 40 -14.42 -10.18 9.57
N ARG A 41 -15.16 -9.92 10.65
CA ARG A 41 -15.80 -10.95 11.50
C ARG A 41 -17.21 -11.30 11.10
N VAL A 42 -17.91 -10.41 10.41
CA VAL A 42 -19.26 -10.63 9.90
C VAL A 42 -19.16 -11.56 8.69
N LYS A 43 -20.08 -12.51 8.58
CA LYS A 43 -20.13 -13.41 7.41
C LYS A 43 -20.12 -12.55 6.12
N PRO A 44 -19.37 -12.94 5.09
CA PRO A 44 -19.30 -12.19 3.82
C PRO A 44 -20.68 -11.81 3.26
N ASP A 45 -21.70 -12.62 3.56
CA ASP A 45 -23.08 -12.40 3.12
C ASP A 45 -23.73 -11.13 3.67
N ALA A 46 -23.31 -10.65 4.84
CA ALA A 46 -23.85 -9.42 5.44
C ALA A 46 -23.12 -8.14 4.95
N LEU A 47 -21.95 -8.28 4.33
CA LEU A 47 -21.11 -7.16 3.89
C LEU A 47 -21.27 -6.82 2.41
N LEU A 48 -21.80 -7.77 1.63
CA LEU A 48 -21.99 -7.65 0.19
C LEU A 48 -23.49 -7.61 -0.10
N LEU A 49 -23.95 -6.48 -0.61
CA LEU A 49 -25.31 -6.34 -1.13
C LEU A 49 -25.50 -7.26 -2.35
N SER A 50 -26.73 -7.67 -2.62
CA SER A 50 -27.03 -8.55 -3.76
C SER A 50 -26.78 -7.82 -5.09
N PRO A 51 -26.16 -8.48 -6.11
CA PRO A 51 -25.85 -7.82 -7.40
C PRO A 51 -27.07 -7.32 -8.19
N ASN A 52 -28.25 -7.64 -7.77
CA ASN A 52 -29.51 -7.26 -8.45
C ASN A 52 -30.24 -6.06 -7.81
N ASP A 53 -29.70 -5.46 -6.75
CA ASP A 53 -30.35 -4.35 -6.09
C ASP A 53 -30.03 -3.00 -6.76
N SER A 54 -31.05 -2.25 -7.10
CA SER A 54 -30.96 -0.86 -7.56
C SER A 54 -30.19 0.03 -6.57
N VAL A 55 -30.17 -0.34 -5.31
CA VAL A 55 -29.41 0.32 -4.23
C VAL A 55 -27.90 0.19 -4.43
N GLU A 56 -27.39 -0.96 -4.91
CA GLU A 56 -25.94 -1.13 -5.18
C GLU A 56 -25.48 -0.26 -6.33
N LYS A 57 -26.24 -0.20 -7.42
CA LYS A 57 -25.92 0.65 -8.59
C LYS A 57 -25.89 2.13 -8.20
N ASN A 58 -26.85 2.56 -7.40
CA ASN A 58 -26.93 3.93 -6.90
C ASN A 58 -25.76 4.26 -5.94
N ALA A 59 -25.38 3.30 -5.10
CA ALA A 59 -24.27 3.48 -4.17
C ALA A 59 -22.90 3.51 -4.89
N LEU A 60 -22.69 2.66 -5.91
CA LEU A 60 -21.49 2.74 -6.78
C LEU A 60 -21.44 4.06 -7.54
N PHE A 61 -22.59 4.54 -8.01
CA PHE A 61 -22.67 5.85 -8.65
C PHE A 61 -22.33 6.98 -7.68
N ALA A 62 -22.87 6.97 -6.46
CA ALA A 62 -22.55 7.94 -5.42
C ALA A 62 -21.04 7.95 -5.10
N VAL A 63 -20.44 6.77 -5.01
CA VAL A 63 -18.98 6.62 -4.83
C VAL A 63 -18.23 7.21 -6.02
N ALA A 64 -18.63 6.94 -7.25
CA ALA A 64 -17.99 7.49 -8.45
C ALA A 64 -18.11 9.03 -8.52
N VAL A 65 -19.28 9.59 -8.14
CA VAL A 65 -19.48 11.05 -8.03
C VAL A 65 -18.58 11.65 -6.97
N LEU A 66 -18.51 11.02 -5.78
CA LEU A 66 -17.60 11.46 -4.73
C LEU A 66 -16.13 11.45 -5.20
N PHE A 67 -15.73 10.41 -5.94
CA PHE A 67 -14.42 10.34 -6.57
C PHE A 67 -14.18 11.46 -7.57
N ALA A 68 -15.15 11.71 -8.45
CA ALA A 68 -15.06 12.80 -9.41
C ALA A 68 -14.86 14.15 -8.71
N VAL A 69 -15.59 14.38 -7.62
CA VAL A 69 -15.45 15.60 -6.81
C VAL A 69 -14.08 15.68 -6.16
N LEU A 70 -13.59 14.60 -5.58
CA LEU A 70 -12.27 14.59 -4.92
C LEU A 70 -11.12 14.74 -5.92
N LEU A 71 -11.21 14.10 -7.09
CA LEU A 71 -10.22 14.23 -8.14
C LEU A 71 -10.23 15.63 -8.79
N SER A 72 -11.33 16.38 -8.66
CA SER A 72 -11.41 17.78 -9.08
C SER A 72 -10.81 18.76 -8.08
N GLN A 73 -10.56 18.33 -6.84
CA GLN A 73 -9.88 19.15 -5.83
C GLN A 73 -8.38 19.17 -6.07
N ASP A 74 -7.71 20.18 -5.54
CA ASP A 74 -6.26 20.28 -5.62
C ASP A 74 -5.60 19.07 -4.96
N GLN A 75 -4.85 18.33 -5.78
CA GLN A 75 -3.92 17.32 -5.29
C GLN A 75 -2.69 18.07 -4.78
N GLU A 76 -2.66 18.40 -3.49
CA GLU A 76 -1.57 19.16 -2.91
C GLU A 76 -0.27 18.32 -2.91
N LEU A 77 0.57 18.60 -3.91
CA LEU A 77 1.97 18.25 -3.86
C LEU A 77 2.68 19.33 -3.04
N LEU A 78 3.39 18.90 -1.99
CA LEU A 78 4.02 19.86 -1.07
C LEU A 78 5.23 20.57 -1.65
N TYR A 79 5.91 19.96 -2.63
CA TYR A 79 7.19 20.44 -3.17
C TYR A 79 7.13 20.71 -4.67
N ALA A 80 5.92 20.87 -5.21
CA ALA A 80 5.75 21.17 -6.62
C ALA A 80 6.22 22.59 -6.94
N THR A 81 7.20 22.71 -7.81
CA THR A 81 7.81 23.99 -8.23
C THR A 81 7.60 24.29 -9.71
N VAL A 82 7.07 23.34 -10.49
CA VAL A 82 6.86 23.47 -11.93
C VAL A 82 5.37 23.63 -12.25
N PRO A 83 4.88 24.87 -12.49
CA PRO A 83 3.45 25.17 -12.61
C PRO A 83 2.73 24.38 -13.72
N TRP A 84 3.36 24.20 -14.88
CA TRP A 84 2.74 23.46 -15.98
C TRP A 84 2.57 21.97 -15.63
N GLY A 85 3.51 21.39 -14.85
CA GLY A 85 3.40 20.02 -14.34
C GLY A 85 2.21 19.85 -13.39
N VAL A 86 2.04 20.80 -12.45
CA VAL A 86 0.89 20.85 -11.53
C VAL A 86 -0.43 20.98 -12.31
N ASN A 87 -0.49 21.91 -13.27
CA ASN A 87 -1.69 22.10 -14.10
C ASN A 87 -2.02 20.87 -14.95
N SER A 88 -1.00 20.13 -15.42
CA SER A 88 -1.19 18.87 -16.13
C SER A 88 -1.80 17.81 -15.21
N ILE A 89 -1.31 17.66 -13.97
CA ILE A 89 -1.88 16.74 -12.98
C ILE A 89 -3.34 17.10 -12.72
N ARG A 90 -3.66 18.37 -12.43
CA ARG A 90 -5.02 18.85 -12.20
C ARG A 90 -5.94 18.56 -13.39
N GLY A 91 -5.49 18.87 -14.61
CA GLY A 91 -6.25 18.59 -15.82
C GLY A 91 -6.54 17.10 -16.03
N LEU A 92 -5.53 16.25 -15.80
CA LEU A 92 -5.65 14.80 -15.95
C LEU A 92 -6.57 14.19 -14.88
N THR A 93 -6.45 14.59 -13.61
CA THR A 93 -7.32 14.10 -12.53
C THR A 93 -8.76 14.55 -12.71
N SER A 94 -8.99 15.83 -13.10
CA SER A 94 -10.32 16.34 -13.42
C SER A 94 -10.95 15.63 -14.63
N ALA A 95 -10.18 15.40 -15.69
CA ALA A 95 -10.65 14.63 -16.85
C ALA A 95 -11.02 13.19 -16.46
N ALA A 96 -10.20 12.54 -15.62
CA ALA A 96 -10.51 11.19 -15.12
C ALA A 96 -11.81 11.18 -14.30
N GLY A 97 -12.01 12.15 -13.43
CA GLY A 97 -13.26 12.32 -12.66
C GLY A 97 -14.49 12.46 -13.55
N LEU A 98 -14.41 13.33 -14.57
CA LEU A 98 -15.49 13.52 -15.55
C LEU A 98 -15.79 12.24 -16.34
N LEU A 99 -14.74 11.53 -16.79
CA LEU A 99 -14.90 10.27 -17.53
C LEU A 99 -15.52 9.18 -16.66
N ALA A 100 -15.15 9.09 -15.38
CA ALA A 100 -15.76 8.17 -14.43
C ALA A 100 -17.23 8.49 -14.18
N LEU A 101 -17.59 9.77 -14.09
CA LEU A 101 -18.97 10.24 -13.98
C LEU A 101 -19.78 9.88 -15.22
N ILE A 102 -19.25 10.14 -16.43
CA ILE A 102 -19.91 9.77 -17.70
C ILE A 102 -20.14 8.27 -17.78
N ALA A 103 -19.13 7.46 -17.41
CA ALA A 103 -19.26 6.01 -17.40
C ALA A 103 -20.36 5.54 -16.45
N SER A 104 -20.47 6.15 -15.28
CA SER A 104 -21.48 5.81 -14.26
C SER A 104 -22.88 6.20 -14.71
N LEU A 105 -23.05 7.38 -15.32
CA LEU A 105 -24.33 7.82 -15.90
C LEU A 105 -24.75 6.89 -17.05
N ALA A 106 -23.82 6.51 -17.94
CA ALA A 106 -24.11 5.60 -19.03
C ALA A 106 -24.54 4.21 -18.51
N ALA A 107 -23.88 3.70 -17.46
CA ALA A 107 -24.21 2.41 -16.86
C ALA A 107 -25.63 2.40 -16.25
N ILE A 108 -26.08 3.52 -15.67
CA ILE A 108 -27.42 3.64 -15.09
C ILE A 108 -28.49 3.81 -16.17
N SER A 109 -28.20 4.63 -17.20
CA SER A 109 -29.18 5.00 -18.23
C SER A 109 -29.45 3.88 -19.26
N CYS A 110 -28.60 2.87 -19.36
CA CYS A 110 -28.68 1.81 -20.35
C CYS A 110 -28.81 0.41 -19.71
N PRO A 111 -29.93 0.08 -19.05
CA PRO A 111 -30.16 -1.25 -18.54
C PRO A 111 -30.25 -2.24 -19.73
N GLY A 112 -29.33 -3.18 -19.80
CA GLY A 112 -29.33 -4.23 -20.86
C GLY A 112 -28.05 -4.29 -21.72
N GLY A 113 -26.99 -3.53 -21.35
CA GLY A 113 -25.65 -3.74 -21.92
C GLY A 113 -25.33 -2.99 -23.22
N SER A 114 -26.28 -2.25 -23.82
CA SER A 114 -26.05 -1.49 -25.06
C SER A 114 -24.95 -0.42 -24.92
N CYS A 115 -24.78 0.16 -23.75
CA CYS A 115 -23.75 1.17 -23.44
C CYS A 115 -22.44 0.58 -22.89
N GLY A 116 -22.32 -0.74 -22.75
CA GLY A 116 -21.16 -1.39 -22.11
C GLY A 116 -19.82 -1.08 -22.75
N ARG A 117 -19.78 -0.84 -24.08
CA ARG A 117 -18.56 -0.41 -24.78
C ARG A 117 -18.12 0.99 -24.35
N TRP A 118 -19.07 1.93 -24.29
CA TRP A 118 -18.77 3.32 -23.88
C TRP A 118 -18.35 3.43 -22.43
N VAL A 119 -18.99 2.66 -21.54
CA VAL A 119 -18.58 2.55 -20.13
C VAL A 119 -17.13 2.07 -20.05
N LYS A 120 -16.76 0.99 -20.73
CA LYS A 120 -15.39 0.44 -20.74
C LYS A 120 -14.37 1.46 -21.30
N VAL A 121 -14.70 2.14 -22.40
CA VAL A 121 -13.82 3.15 -23.00
C VAL A 121 -13.63 4.31 -22.04
N SER A 122 -14.70 4.84 -21.45
CA SER A 122 -14.61 5.96 -20.49
C SER A 122 -13.79 5.59 -19.25
N LEU A 123 -14.00 4.39 -18.66
CA LEU A 123 -13.23 3.94 -17.51
C LEU A 123 -11.75 3.68 -17.86
N GLY A 124 -11.48 3.11 -19.05
CA GLY A 124 -10.13 2.94 -19.54
C GLY A 124 -9.40 4.27 -19.77
N SER A 125 -10.10 5.26 -20.33
CA SER A 125 -9.56 6.61 -20.51
C SER A 125 -9.33 7.31 -19.17
N ALA A 126 -10.22 7.15 -18.19
CA ALA A 126 -10.01 7.65 -16.83
C ALA A 126 -8.75 7.03 -16.18
N ALA A 127 -8.57 5.72 -16.31
CA ALA A 127 -7.37 5.04 -15.84
C ALA A 127 -6.10 5.59 -16.51
N ALA A 128 -6.13 5.79 -17.84
CA ALA A 128 -5.00 6.35 -18.58
C ALA A 128 -4.65 7.76 -18.11
N CYS A 129 -5.64 8.62 -17.86
CA CYS A 129 -5.43 9.96 -17.29
C CYS A 129 -4.79 9.89 -15.90
N LEU A 130 -5.27 8.98 -15.01
CA LEU A 130 -4.74 8.83 -13.67
C LEU A 130 -3.31 8.26 -13.67
N ILE A 131 -3.00 7.36 -14.60
CA ILE A 131 -1.64 6.86 -14.81
C ILE A 131 -0.73 7.99 -15.31
N ALA A 132 -1.17 8.76 -16.30
CA ALA A 132 -0.41 9.90 -16.82
C ALA A 132 -0.14 10.94 -15.72
N ALA A 133 -1.12 11.23 -14.86
CA ALA A 133 -0.92 12.14 -13.72
C ALA A 133 0.22 11.67 -12.79
N ARG A 134 0.38 10.36 -12.56
CA ARG A 134 1.48 9.81 -11.75
C ARG A 134 2.85 10.05 -12.37
N PHE A 135 2.96 9.87 -13.69
CA PHE A 135 4.20 10.17 -14.41
C PHE A 135 4.56 11.66 -14.40
N MET A 136 3.57 12.53 -14.20
CA MET A 136 3.80 13.98 -14.09
C MET A 136 4.30 14.40 -12.71
N VAL A 137 4.18 13.60 -11.65
CA VAL A 137 4.60 13.97 -10.30
C VAL A 137 6.10 14.30 -10.22
N PRO A 138 7.04 13.44 -10.71
CA PRO A 138 8.46 13.79 -10.74
C PRO A 138 8.78 15.06 -11.53
N VAL A 139 7.98 15.36 -12.55
CA VAL A 139 8.12 16.56 -13.38
C VAL A 139 7.61 17.81 -12.66
N ALA A 140 6.48 17.71 -11.97
CA ALA A 140 5.89 18.81 -11.21
C ALA A 140 6.72 19.19 -9.98
N SER A 141 7.36 18.20 -9.35
CA SER A 141 8.15 18.32 -8.13
C SER A 141 9.56 17.71 -8.33
N PRO A 142 10.48 18.36 -9.10
CA PRO A 142 11.76 17.76 -9.48
C PRO A 142 12.72 17.59 -8.30
N LEU A 143 12.65 18.45 -7.29
CA LEU A 143 13.57 18.47 -6.14
C LEU A 143 12.78 18.58 -4.83
N PRO A 144 12.04 17.55 -4.42
CA PRO A 144 11.23 17.59 -3.21
C PRO A 144 12.12 17.72 -1.95
N PHE A 145 11.73 18.57 -1.01
CA PHE A 145 12.45 18.76 0.25
C PHE A 145 12.07 17.68 1.26
N ILE A 146 12.49 16.45 0.99
CA ILE A 146 12.27 15.28 1.86
C ILE A 146 13.52 14.41 1.89
N ASP A 147 13.92 13.99 3.07
CA ASP A 147 15.14 13.18 3.32
C ASP A 147 15.14 11.88 2.52
N VAL A 148 14.02 11.19 2.46
CA VAL A 148 13.88 9.91 1.75
C VAL A 148 14.27 10.03 0.27
N PHE A 149 13.86 11.10 -0.42
CA PHE A 149 14.23 11.32 -1.82
C PHE A 149 15.75 11.47 -1.98
N TRP A 150 16.37 12.29 -1.12
CA TRP A 150 17.78 12.57 -1.18
C TRP A 150 18.63 11.37 -0.78
N ILE A 151 18.27 10.71 0.33
CA ILE A 151 18.99 9.51 0.80
C ILE A 151 18.92 8.39 -0.24
N ASN A 152 17.76 8.13 -0.84
CA ASN A 152 17.61 7.13 -1.89
C ASN A 152 18.49 7.48 -3.11
N THR A 153 18.50 8.75 -3.53
CA THR A 153 19.29 9.21 -4.67
C THR A 153 20.79 9.06 -4.40
N TRP A 154 21.26 9.48 -3.23
CA TRP A 154 22.66 9.35 -2.85
C TRP A 154 23.08 7.88 -2.68
N ALA A 155 22.25 7.06 -2.03
CA ALA A 155 22.50 5.64 -1.81
C ALA A 155 22.64 4.87 -3.13
N VAL A 156 21.75 5.12 -4.09
CA VAL A 156 21.82 4.52 -5.43
C VAL A 156 23.07 5.00 -6.17
N ASN A 157 23.39 6.28 -6.11
CA ASN A 157 24.60 6.82 -6.72
C ASN A 157 25.88 6.19 -6.12
N ASP A 158 25.97 6.09 -4.80
CA ASP A 158 27.11 5.46 -4.13
C ASP A 158 27.24 3.99 -4.53
N PHE A 159 26.14 3.23 -4.55
CA PHE A 159 26.12 1.84 -4.96
C PHE A 159 26.62 1.65 -6.40
N LEU A 160 26.17 2.48 -7.34
CA LEU A 160 26.60 2.43 -8.74
C LEU A 160 28.09 2.78 -8.92
N HIS A 161 28.68 3.52 -7.95
CA HIS A 161 30.10 3.82 -7.93
C HIS A 161 30.92 2.87 -7.03
N GLY A 162 30.36 1.74 -6.67
CA GLY A 162 31.07 0.70 -5.90
C GLY A 162 31.27 1.03 -4.41
N LYS A 163 30.49 1.97 -3.85
CA LYS A 163 30.49 2.26 -2.42
C LYS A 163 29.30 1.56 -1.76
N ASN A 164 29.53 1.05 -0.55
CA ASN A 164 28.44 0.44 0.23
C ASN A 164 27.52 1.52 0.82
N PRO A 165 26.23 1.63 0.40
CA PRO A 165 25.31 2.65 0.91
C PRO A 165 25.02 2.52 2.42
N TYR A 166 25.13 1.32 2.96
CA TYR A 166 24.89 1.07 4.39
C TYR A 166 26.05 1.53 5.28
N SER A 167 27.22 1.79 4.70
CA SER A 167 28.38 2.33 5.43
C SER A 167 28.47 3.85 5.36
N GLN A 168 27.57 4.48 4.56
CA GLN A 168 27.61 5.93 4.36
C GLN A 168 26.75 6.65 5.39
N VAL A 169 27.15 7.89 5.67
CA VAL A 169 26.38 8.87 6.44
C VAL A 169 25.96 9.95 5.45
N TYR A 170 24.66 10.19 5.36
CA TYR A 170 24.12 11.17 4.43
C TYR A 170 23.85 12.51 5.11
N PRO A 171 23.86 13.62 4.36
CA PRO A 171 23.52 14.93 4.89
C PRO A 171 22.13 14.96 5.51
N ASP A 172 22.01 15.51 6.72
CA ASP A 172 20.74 15.79 7.35
C ASP A 172 20.18 17.11 6.79
N ILE A 173 19.20 17.01 5.90
CA ILE A 173 18.56 18.17 5.30
C ILE A 173 17.69 18.95 6.30
N TYR A 174 17.30 18.32 7.41
CA TYR A 174 16.49 18.93 8.47
C TYR A 174 17.32 19.51 9.63
N LYS A 175 18.64 19.50 9.51
CA LYS A 175 19.57 20.15 10.45
C LYS A 175 19.36 19.76 11.93
N GLY A 176 19.20 18.47 12.18
CA GLY A 176 19.01 17.92 13.53
C GLY A 176 17.59 17.95 14.07
N HIS A 177 16.61 18.42 13.31
CA HIS A 177 15.22 18.54 13.78
C HIS A 177 14.63 17.24 14.34
N TYR A 178 14.98 16.09 13.73
CA TYR A 178 14.45 14.78 14.15
C TYR A 178 15.35 14.01 15.11
N GLY A 179 16.49 14.56 15.51
CA GLY A 179 17.37 14.01 16.55
C GLY A 179 18.08 12.70 16.19
N TYR A 180 18.19 12.34 14.91
CA TYR A 180 18.95 11.17 14.45
C TYR A 180 19.78 11.48 13.20
N GLN A 181 20.87 10.73 13.03
CA GLN A 181 21.73 10.87 11.86
C GLN A 181 21.14 10.07 10.69
N PRO A 182 20.88 10.69 9.53
CA PRO A 182 20.37 10.00 8.36
C PRO A 182 21.31 8.93 7.82
N GLY A 183 20.76 7.77 7.51
CA GLY A 183 21.43 6.66 6.83
C GLY A 183 20.47 5.96 5.88
N PHE A 184 20.99 5.09 5.01
CA PHE A 184 20.14 4.30 4.12
C PHE A 184 19.52 3.12 4.90
N THR A 185 18.22 3.23 5.19
CA THR A 185 17.52 2.31 6.09
C THR A 185 16.76 1.18 5.40
N TYR A 186 16.55 1.28 4.09
CA TYR A 186 15.78 0.28 3.34
C TYR A 186 16.60 -0.96 3.03
N TRP A 187 15.91 -2.08 2.82
CA TRP A 187 16.57 -3.33 2.53
C TRP A 187 16.92 -3.50 1.04
N PRO A 188 17.83 -4.43 0.68
CA PRO A 188 18.50 -4.44 -0.63
C PRO A 188 17.61 -4.59 -1.85
N SER A 189 16.41 -5.21 -1.73
CA SER A 189 15.53 -5.40 -2.88
C SER A 189 15.11 -4.05 -3.50
N TYR A 190 14.85 -3.03 -2.67
CA TYR A 190 14.58 -1.70 -3.18
C TYR A 190 15.82 -1.06 -3.81
N LEU A 191 16.95 -1.07 -3.11
CA LEU A 191 18.20 -0.50 -3.61
C LEU A 191 18.56 -1.03 -5.00
N LEU A 192 18.52 -2.36 -5.15
CA LEU A 192 18.85 -3.01 -6.41
C LEU A 192 17.88 -2.64 -7.54
N SER A 193 16.57 -2.63 -7.23
CA SER A 193 15.55 -2.22 -8.21
C SER A 193 15.68 -0.76 -8.61
N ALA A 194 15.92 0.13 -7.66
CA ALA A 194 16.12 1.56 -7.91
C ALA A 194 17.43 1.84 -8.66
N SER A 195 18.46 1.02 -8.44
CA SER A 195 19.76 1.15 -9.14
C SER A 195 19.65 0.92 -10.64
N VAL A 196 18.69 0.12 -11.09
CA VAL A 196 18.39 -0.03 -12.53
C VAL A 196 17.99 1.32 -13.13
N LEU A 197 17.07 2.07 -12.48
CA LEU A 197 16.68 3.41 -12.93
C LEU A 197 17.83 4.41 -12.81
N GLY A 198 18.58 4.35 -11.70
CA GLY A 198 19.73 5.20 -11.47
C GLY A 198 20.83 5.04 -12.52
N ALA A 199 21.08 3.82 -13.01
CA ALA A 199 22.04 3.55 -14.09
C ALA A 199 21.65 4.25 -15.40
N PHE A 200 20.35 4.43 -15.66
CA PHE A 200 19.83 5.20 -16.79
C PHE A 200 19.61 6.69 -16.47
N LYS A 201 20.04 7.16 -15.30
CA LYS A 201 19.84 8.54 -14.81
C LYS A 201 18.37 8.98 -14.78
N LEU A 202 17.46 8.02 -14.58
CA LEU A 202 16.03 8.28 -14.43
C LEU A 202 15.71 8.62 -12.98
N ASP A 203 14.65 9.39 -12.78
CA ASP A 203 14.13 9.66 -11.43
C ASP A 203 13.67 8.36 -10.76
N LEU A 204 14.16 8.10 -9.56
CA LEU A 204 13.89 6.85 -8.84
C LEU A 204 12.40 6.68 -8.48
N ARG A 205 11.65 7.77 -8.42
CA ARG A 205 10.20 7.78 -8.18
C ARG A 205 9.40 7.08 -9.28
N PHE A 206 9.98 6.92 -10.48
CA PHE A 206 9.34 6.09 -11.52
C PHE A 206 9.18 4.63 -11.09
N LEU A 207 10.03 4.12 -10.19
CA LEU A 207 9.81 2.80 -9.59
C LEU A 207 8.50 2.74 -8.79
N ASN A 208 8.21 3.80 -8.01
CA ASN A 208 6.97 3.92 -7.26
C ASN A 208 5.75 4.06 -8.19
N VAL A 209 5.87 4.84 -9.28
CA VAL A 209 4.84 4.95 -10.31
C VAL A 209 4.55 3.58 -10.93
N LEU A 210 5.60 2.84 -11.32
CA LEU A 210 5.45 1.51 -11.91
C LEU A 210 4.80 0.52 -10.91
N ALA A 211 5.18 0.58 -9.63
CA ALA A 211 4.59 -0.25 -8.59
C ALA A 211 3.10 0.07 -8.40
N ASP A 212 2.74 1.34 -8.35
CA ASP A 212 1.37 1.81 -8.15
C ASP A 212 0.45 1.40 -9.33
N VAL A 213 0.94 1.59 -10.55
CA VAL A 213 0.25 1.16 -11.78
C VAL A 213 0.16 -0.37 -11.86
N SER A 214 1.20 -1.08 -11.43
CA SER A 214 1.20 -2.54 -11.38
C SER A 214 0.16 -3.07 -10.40
N LEU A 215 0.00 -2.45 -9.24
CA LEU A 215 -1.04 -2.81 -8.27
C LEU A 215 -2.43 -2.61 -8.87
N ALA A 216 -2.69 -1.46 -9.49
CA ALA A 216 -3.97 -1.23 -10.19
C ALA A 216 -4.22 -2.26 -11.30
N SER A 217 -3.17 -2.61 -12.06
CA SER A 217 -3.24 -3.61 -13.12
C SER A 217 -3.52 -5.02 -12.56
N LEU A 218 -2.89 -5.39 -11.44
CA LEU A 218 -3.17 -6.65 -10.73
C LEU A 218 -4.62 -6.70 -10.25
N LEU A 219 -5.11 -5.62 -9.62
CA LEU A 219 -6.49 -5.52 -9.18
C LEU A 219 -7.45 -5.64 -10.37
N GLY A 220 -7.19 -4.95 -11.47
CA GLY A 220 -7.97 -5.02 -12.69
C GLY A 220 -7.94 -6.41 -13.34
N TRP A 221 -6.76 -7.01 -13.47
CA TRP A 221 -6.60 -8.37 -14.04
C TRP A 221 -7.30 -9.42 -13.19
N TYR A 222 -7.12 -9.36 -11.87
CA TYR A 222 -7.76 -10.31 -10.95
C TYR A 222 -9.28 -10.25 -11.05
N SER A 223 -9.79 -9.07 -11.26
CA SER A 223 -11.21 -8.84 -11.43
C SER A 223 -11.81 -9.50 -12.67
N THR A 224 -11.04 -9.55 -13.77
CA THR A 224 -11.50 -10.17 -15.01
C THR A 224 -11.53 -11.71 -14.94
N ARG A 225 -10.83 -12.30 -13.97
CA ARG A 225 -10.81 -13.74 -13.71
C ARG A 225 -12.01 -14.21 -12.88
N SER A 226 -12.69 -13.29 -12.23
CA SER A 226 -13.95 -13.57 -11.56
C SER A 226 -15.07 -13.64 -12.59
N LYS A 227 -15.92 -14.65 -12.52
CA LYS A 227 -17.18 -14.70 -13.28
C LYS A 227 -18.22 -13.69 -12.76
N SER A 228 -17.90 -12.94 -11.69
CA SER A 228 -18.74 -11.82 -11.26
C SER A 228 -18.70 -10.71 -12.29
N THR A 229 -19.83 -10.08 -12.49
CA THR A 229 -20.04 -9.04 -13.48
C THR A 229 -18.87 -8.02 -13.45
N ILE A 230 -18.19 -7.88 -14.59
CA ILE A 230 -17.10 -6.92 -14.86
C ILE A 230 -17.40 -5.53 -14.27
N GLU A 231 -18.67 -5.21 -14.10
CA GLU A 231 -19.19 -3.93 -13.60
C GLU A 231 -18.83 -3.63 -12.13
N MET A 232 -18.60 -4.66 -11.28
CA MET A 232 -18.29 -4.43 -9.85
C MET A 232 -16.80 -4.30 -9.54
N VAL A 233 -15.94 -4.73 -10.41
CA VAL A 233 -14.51 -4.94 -10.08
C VAL A 233 -13.59 -3.91 -10.70
N TRP A 234 -13.91 -3.40 -11.89
CA TRP A 234 -13.21 -2.24 -12.47
C TRP A 234 -13.18 -1.03 -11.54
N PRO A 235 -14.25 -0.74 -10.75
CA PRO A 235 -14.19 0.34 -9.75
C PRO A 235 -13.05 0.22 -8.76
N LEU A 236 -12.58 -0.98 -8.39
CA LEU A 236 -11.53 -1.13 -7.36
C LEU A 236 -10.13 -0.76 -7.87
N ALA A 237 -9.81 -1.10 -9.13
CA ALA A 237 -8.55 -0.65 -9.74
C ALA A 237 -8.56 0.89 -9.92
N LEU A 238 -9.69 1.45 -10.37
CA LEU A 238 -9.88 2.89 -10.45
C LEU A 238 -9.87 3.56 -9.08
N LEU A 239 -10.43 2.92 -8.06
CA LEU A 239 -10.42 3.39 -6.69
C LEU A 239 -8.97 3.57 -6.20
N TRP A 240 -8.10 2.59 -6.47
CA TRP A 240 -6.68 2.72 -6.15
C TRP A 240 -6.03 3.87 -6.91
N LEU A 241 -6.22 3.94 -8.22
CA LEU A 241 -5.66 5.02 -9.03
C LEU A 241 -6.24 6.41 -8.68
N ALA A 242 -7.46 6.47 -8.18
CA ALA A 242 -8.09 7.71 -7.76
C ALA A 242 -7.68 8.16 -6.34
N MET A 243 -6.95 7.33 -5.59
CA MET A 243 -6.48 7.70 -4.23
C MET A 243 -5.57 8.92 -4.30
N PRO A 244 -5.96 10.07 -3.70
CA PRO A 244 -5.14 11.29 -3.73
C PRO A 244 -3.79 11.07 -3.07
N VAL A 245 -3.76 10.30 -1.98
CA VAL A 245 -2.55 10.00 -1.21
C VAL A 245 -1.45 9.33 -2.04
N SER A 246 -1.79 8.64 -3.14
CA SER A 246 -0.78 7.96 -3.96
C SER A 246 0.12 8.94 -4.72
N LEU A 247 -0.41 10.07 -5.20
CA LEU A 247 0.39 11.13 -5.83
C LEU A 247 1.36 11.74 -4.81
N PHE A 248 0.89 12.01 -3.61
CA PHE A 248 1.71 12.49 -2.50
C PHE A 248 2.82 11.49 -2.14
N ILE A 249 2.53 10.19 -2.04
CA ILE A 249 3.52 9.15 -1.76
C ILE A 249 4.62 9.10 -2.84
N ILE A 250 4.24 9.26 -4.11
CA ILE A 250 5.19 9.32 -5.23
C ILE A 250 6.09 10.55 -5.08
N GLU A 251 5.52 11.72 -4.78
CA GLU A 251 6.29 12.94 -4.55
C GLU A 251 7.33 12.75 -3.44
N GLN A 252 6.93 12.15 -2.33
CA GLN A 252 7.77 11.92 -1.16
C GLN A 252 8.82 10.81 -1.37
N ALA A 253 8.83 10.13 -2.52
CA ALA A 253 9.75 9.03 -2.83
C ALA A 253 9.68 7.85 -1.84
N TRP A 254 8.58 7.66 -1.12
CA TRP A 254 8.43 6.54 -0.19
C TRP A 254 8.26 5.22 -0.93
N ILE A 255 8.99 4.19 -0.50
CA ILE A 255 9.13 2.91 -1.21
C ILE A 255 7.97 1.93 -1.02
N ASP A 256 7.01 2.27 -0.20
CA ASP A 256 5.91 1.39 0.23
C ASP A 256 5.05 0.86 -0.92
N PRO A 257 4.82 1.58 -2.02
CA PRO A 257 4.15 1.03 -3.20
C PRO A 257 4.86 -0.20 -3.78
N VAL A 258 6.21 -0.22 -3.76
CA VAL A 258 7.01 -1.35 -4.25
C VAL A 258 6.79 -2.58 -3.36
N MET A 259 6.82 -2.41 -2.04
CA MET A 259 6.54 -3.49 -1.11
C MET A 259 5.09 -3.99 -1.25
N LEU A 260 4.13 -3.08 -1.39
CA LEU A 260 2.70 -3.40 -1.50
C LEU A 260 2.39 -4.25 -2.74
N VAL A 261 2.95 -3.90 -3.91
CA VAL A 261 2.71 -4.68 -5.13
C VAL A 261 3.34 -6.07 -5.05
N LEU A 262 4.52 -6.20 -4.47
CA LEU A 262 5.17 -7.49 -4.25
C LEU A 262 4.37 -8.37 -3.27
N ALA A 263 3.91 -7.78 -2.16
CA ALA A 263 3.07 -8.45 -1.16
C ALA A 263 1.74 -8.93 -1.78
N THR A 264 1.07 -8.06 -2.55
CA THR A 264 -0.17 -8.39 -3.26
C THR A 264 0.06 -9.50 -4.29
N GLY A 265 1.13 -9.40 -5.08
CA GLY A 265 1.51 -10.44 -6.03
C GLY A 265 1.79 -11.78 -5.35
N SER A 266 2.43 -11.78 -4.18
CA SER A 266 2.67 -13.00 -3.38
C SER A 266 1.36 -13.64 -2.91
N ILE A 267 0.40 -12.86 -2.41
CA ILE A 267 -0.91 -13.35 -2.00
C ILE A 267 -1.70 -13.90 -3.19
N MET A 268 -1.70 -13.18 -4.31
CA MET A 268 -2.37 -13.66 -5.54
C MET A 268 -1.73 -14.94 -6.08
N ALA A 269 -0.40 -15.04 -6.07
CA ALA A 269 0.29 -16.26 -6.47
C ALA A 269 -0.09 -17.45 -5.58
N PHE A 270 -0.19 -17.24 -4.26
CA PHE A 270 -0.71 -18.25 -3.32
C PHE A 270 -2.16 -18.64 -3.68
N ARG A 271 -3.02 -17.68 -3.96
CA ARG A 271 -4.43 -17.91 -4.35
C ARG A 271 -4.57 -18.79 -5.59
N PHE A 272 -3.64 -18.68 -6.54
CA PHE A 272 -3.61 -19.45 -7.78
C PHE A 272 -2.70 -20.68 -7.71
N ASP A 273 -2.37 -21.17 -6.53
CA ASP A 273 -1.52 -22.35 -6.27
C ASP A 273 -0.13 -22.27 -6.91
N ARG A 274 0.36 -21.05 -7.18
CA ARG A 274 1.71 -20.79 -7.69
C ARG A 274 2.68 -20.54 -6.54
N LEU A 275 2.92 -21.58 -5.73
CA LEU A 275 3.65 -21.45 -4.46
C LEU A 275 5.08 -20.95 -4.61
N ASP A 276 5.80 -21.35 -5.66
CA ASP A 276 7.17 -20.89 -5.91
C ASP A 276 7.21 -19.40 -6.26
N LEU A 277 6.24 -18.92 -7.06
CA LEU A 277 6.09 -17.50 -7.36
C LEU A 277 5.67 -16.72 -6.11
N ALA A 278 4.77 -17.27 -5.29
CA ALA A 278 4.40 -16.67 -4.02
C ALA A 278 5.62 -16.54 -3.09
N ALA A 279 6.48 -17.56 -3.04
CA ALA A 279 7.70 -17.54 -2.25
C ALA A 279 8.74 -16.52 -2.78
N LEU A 280 8.93 -16.46 -4.10
CA LEU A 280 9.81 -15.47 -4.74
C LEU A 280 9.37 -14.04 -4.40
N LEU A 281 8.09 -13.72 -4.66
CA LEU A 281 7.54 -12.40 -4.39
C LEU A 281 7.51 -12.09 -2.88
N GLY A 282 7.23 -13.08 -2.03
CA GLY A 282 7.31 -12.97 -0.58
C GLY A 282 8.73 -12.67 -0.07
N GLY A 283 9.74 -13.32 -0.65
CA GLY A 283 11.15 -13.06 -0.35
C GLY A 283 11.57 -11.64 -0.77
N LEU A 284 11.15 -11.17 -1.94
CA LEU A 284 11.39 -9.80 -2.40
C LEU A 284 10.66 -8.77 -1.52
N THR A 285 9.41 -9.07 -1.09
CA THR A 285 8.66 -8.23 -0.14
C THR A 285 9.43 -8.08 1.16
N MET A 286 9.87 -9.20 1.73
CA MET A 286 10.64 -9.22 2.97
C MET A 286 11.98 -8.49 2.82
N ALA A 287 12.66 -8.65 1.67
CA ALA A 287 13.92 -7.98 1.39
C ALA A 287 13.79 -6.49 0.98
N SER A 288 12.60 -5.89 0.99
CA SER A 288 12.38 -4.48 0.67
C SER A 288 12.38 -3.58 1.91
N LYS A 289 11.74 -4.02 2.98
CA LYS A 289 11.57 -3.21 4.21
C LYS A 289 11.39 -4.12 5.43
N GLN A 290 11.77 -3.64 6.60
CA GLN A 290 11.84 -4.45 7.83
C GLN A 290 10.52 -5.14 8.20
N TYR A 291 9.38 -4.50 8.01
CA TYR A 291 8.07 -5.11 8.27
C TYR A 291 7.50 -5.92 7.07
N GLY A 292 8.27 -6.07 6.01
CA GLY A 292 7.88 -6.89 4.85
C GLY A 292 7.70 -8.38 5.15
N PHE A 293 8.14 -8.86 6.33
CA PHE A 293 8.00 -10.27 6.72
C PHE A 293 6.55 -10.70 7.03
N ILE A 294 5.65 -9.76 7.31
CA ILE A 294 4.27 -10.07 7.77
C ILE A 294 3.52 -10.92 6.75
N VAL A 295 3.51 -10.51 5.47
CA VAL A 295 2.77 -11.24 4.43
C VAL A 295 3.33 -12.63 4.17
N PRO A 296 4.63 -12.84 3.92
CA PRO A 296 5.16 -14.19 3.72
C PRO A 296 4.99 -15.11 4.94
N ALA A 297 5.03 -14.57 6.17
CA ALA A 297 4.76 -15.36 7.37
C ALA A 297 3.30 -15.84 7.43
N LEU A 298 2.33 -14.96 7.10
CA LEU A 298 0.91 -15.33 7.01
C LEU A 298 0.66 -16.36 5.91
N ILE A 299 1.31 -16.22 4.74
CA ILE A 299 1.23 -17.21 3.65
C ILE A 299 1.82 -18.55 4.08
N ALA A 300 2.96 -18.57 4.76
CA ALA A 300 3.57 -19.82 5.27
C ALA A 300 2.62 -20.59 6.20
N VAL A 301 1.94 -19.87 7.12
CA VAL A 301 0.91 -20.48 7.99
C VAL A 301 -0.30 -20.94 7.17
N GLY A 302 -0.71 -20.18 6.16
CA GLY A 302 -1.79 -20.58 5.24
C GLY A 302 -1.45 -21.87 4.48
N ILE A 303 -0.22 -21.99 3.94
CA ILE A 303 0.25 -23.21 3.27
C ILE A 303 0.29 -24.38 4.25
N PHE A 304 0.77 -24.14 5.48
CA PHE A 304 0.83 -25.20 6.48
C PHE A 304 -0.55 -25.75 6.80
N GLY A 305 -1.54 -24.89 7.01
CA GLY A 305 -2.91 -25.27 7.33
C GLY A 305 -3.69 -25.91 6.17
N SER A 306 -3.36 -25.58 4.91
CA SER A 306 -4.10 -26.07 3.73
C SER A 306 -3.41 -27.22 2.99
N ILE A 307 -2.09 -27.23 2.91
CA ILE A 307 -1.31 -28.16 2.07
C ILE A 307 -0.38 -29.04 2.90
N GLY A 308 0.18 -28.48 3.99
CA GLY A 308 1.03 -29.21 4.95
C GLY A 308 2.50 -28.80 4.95
N TRP A 309 3.27 -29.43 5.87
CA TRP A 309 4.60 -28.99 6.25
C TRP A 309 5.66 -29.04 5.12
N LYS A 310 5.57 -30.00 4.18
CA LYS A 310 6.56 -30.13 3.09
C LYS A 310 6.52 -28.90 2.15
N SER A 311 5.32 -28.49 1.78
CA SER A 311 5.11 -27.31 0.93
C SER A 311 5.50 -26.02 1.67
N THR A 312 5.20 -25.93 2.96
CA THR A 312 5.62 -24.82 3.83
C THR A 312 7.14 -24.73 3.92
N PHE A 313 7.81 -25.86 4.14
CA PHE A 313 9.27 -25.89 4.20
C PHE A 313 9.91 -25.43 2.90
N ARG A 314 9.41 -25.92 1.74
CA ARG A 314 9.86 -25.47 0.41
C ARG A 314 9.64 -23.96 0.24
N PHE A 315 8.46 -23.45 0.59
CA PHE A 315 8.16 -22.02 0.56
C PHE A 315 9.16 -21.22 1.41
N CYS A 316 9.35 -21.59 2.68
CA CYS A 316 10.28 -20.92 3.58
C CYS A 316 11.73 -20.99 3.07
N LEU A 317 12.11 -22.08 2.44
CA LEU A 317 13.46 -22.25 1.88
C LEU A 317 13.70 -21.30 0.70
N ILE A 318 12.71 -21.13 -0.17
CA ILE A 318 12.80 -20.18 -1.28
C ILE A 318 12.82 -18.73 -0.75
N VAL A 319 11.92 -18.37 0.18
CA VAL A 319 11.90 -17.05 0.83
C VAL A 319 13.23 -16.76 1.49
N GLY A 320 13.74 -17.70 2.32
CA GLY A 320 15.03 -17.58 2.99
C GLY A 320 16.22 -17.49 2.01
N GLY A 321 16.18 -18.24 0.93
CA GLY A 321 17.17 -18.18 -0.14
C GLY A 321 17.23 -16.81 -0.83
N ILE A 322 16.06 -16.23 -1.17
CA ILE A 322 15.99 -14.89 -1.77
C ILE A 322 16.52 -13.82 -0.80
N ILE A 323 16.11 -13.87 0.45
CA ILE A 323 16.58 -12.91 1.47
C ILE A 323 18.10 -13.03 1.63
N SER A 324 18.60 -14.26 1.78
CA SER A 324 20.03 -14.52 1.94
C SER A 324 20.82 -14.03 0.72
N LEU A 325 20.34 -14.33 -0.48
CA LEU A 325 20.97 -13.90 -1.74
C LEU A 325 21.08 -12.37 -1.82
N LEU A 326 20.05 -11.66 -1.44
CA LEU A 326 20.00 -10.20 -1.53
C LEU A 326 20.75 -9.50 -0.39
N MET A 327 20.69 -10.05 0.82
CA MET A 327 21.30 -9.42 2.00
C MET A 327 22.77 -9.80 2.22
N ALA A 328 23.15 -11.05 1.90
CA ALA A 328 24.50 -11.54 2.18
C ALA A 328 25.60 -10.66 1.58
N PRO A 329 25.52 -10.15 0.35
CA PRO A 329 26.56 -9.29 -0.19
C PRO A 329 26.82 -8.05 0.68
N PHE A 330 25.77 -7.41 1.18
CA PHE A 330 25.88 -6.19 1.99
C PHE A 330 26.33 -6.49 3.43
N LEU A 331 25.86 -7.60 3.98
CA LEU A 331 26.30 -8.08 5.32
C LEU A 331 27.79 -8.46 5.31
N LEU A 332 28.26 -9.10 4.24
CA LEU A 332 29.68 -9.44 4.08
C LEU A 332 30.55 -8.21 3.77
N TRP A 333 29.95 -7.21 3.12
CA TRP A 333 30.67 -5.98 2.79
C TRP A 333 30.92 -5.10 4.03
N ASP A 334 29.88 -4.88 4.86
CA ASP A 334 29.97 -4.19 6.16
C ASP A 334 28.77 -4.54 7.04
N PHE A 335 28.95 -5.55 7.90
CA PHE A 335 27.92 -5.97 8.84
C PHE A 335 27.52 -4.87 9.83
N VAL A 336 28.49 -4.11 10.33
CA VAL A 336 28.24 -3.10 11.37
C VAL A 336 27.42 -1.94 10.78
N GLY A 337 27.82 -1.43 9.63
CA GLY A 337 27.08 -0.38 8.92
C GLY A 337 25.67 -0.84 8.54
N PHE A 338 25.54 -2.05 8.01
CA PHE A 338 24.23 -2.62 7.68
C PHE A 338 23.34 -2.71 8.91
N TYR A 339 23.80 -3.33 10.00
CA TYR A 339 23.04 -3.48 11.25
C TYR A 339 22.65 -2.11 11.84
N LYS A 340 23.60 -1.17 11.92
CA LYS A 340 23.38 0.18 12.44
C LYS A 340 22.26 0.89 11.70
N ASN A 341 22.30 0.90 10.37
CA ASN A 341 21.38 1.67 9.55
C ASN A 341 20.04 0.98 9.27
N THR A 342 19.94 -0.35 9.40
CA THR A 342 18.69 -1.06 9.08
C THR A 342 17.96 -1.62 10.30
N VAL A 343 18.66 -1.87 11.43
CA VAL A 343 18.07 -2.45 12.64
C VAL A 343 18.19 -1.48 13.82
N GLN A 344 19.41 -1.07 14.18
CA GLN A 344 19.65 -0.25 15.36
C GLN A 344 18.93 1.08 15.29
N ILE A 345 18.92 1.73 14.11
CA ILE A 345 18.26 3.02 13.92
C ILE A 345 16.77 2.97 14.28
N LEU A 346 16.07 1.90 13.93
CA LEU A 346 14.64 1.75 14.26
C LEU A 346 14.37 1.64 15.76
N MET A 347 15.36 1.12 16.51
CA MET A 347 15.27 1.02 17.98
C MET A 347 15.54 2.38 18.64
N THR A 348 16.44 3.17 18.05
CA THR A 348 16.93 4.43 18.62
C THR A 348 16.18 5.67 18.14
N ILE A 349 15.48 5.61 17.01
CA ILE A 349 14.64 6.74 16.55
C ILE A 349 13.63 7.13 17.66
N PRO A 350 13.59 8.42 18.04
CA PRO A 350 12.60 8.90 19.00
C PRO A 350 11.17 8.77 18.48
N MET A 351 10.21 8.79 19.39
CA MET A 351 8.80 8.82 19.03
C MET A 351 8.46 10.15 18.34
N ARG A 352 7.72 10.06 17.25
CA ARG A 352 7.25 11.23 16.51
C ARG A 352 5.87 11.66 17.01
N HIS A 353 5.83 12.75 17.75
CA HIS A 353 4.59 13.29 18.30
C HIS A 353 3.70 13.98 17.25
N ASP A 354 4.27 14.27 16.08
CA ASP A 354 3.58 14.84 14.91
C ASP A 354 2.96 13.76 13.96
N SER A 355 3.09 12.48 14.33
CA SER A 355 2.55 11.36 13.54
C SER A 355 1.09 11.07 13.87
N LEU A 356 0.34 10.55 12.91
CA LEU A 356 -1.04 10.09 13.10
C LEU A 356 -1.07 8.71 13.78
N THR A 357 -0.67 8.65 15.05
CA THR A 357 -0.57 7.41 15.83
C THR A 357 -1.17 7.56 17.23
N MET A 358 -1.59 6.44 17.82
CA MET A 358 -2.13 6.42 19.18
C MET A 358 -1.11 6.82 20.24
N PRO A 359 0.18 6.42 20.17
CA PRO A 359 1.20 6.96 21.08
C PRO A 359 1.36 8.48 20.99
N ALA A 360 1.31 9.07 19.79
CA ALA A 360 1.32 10.52 19.63
C ALA A 360 0.09 11.19 20.26
N TYR A 361 -1.09 10.58 20.13
CA TYR A 361 -2.31 11.06 20.79
C TYR A 361 -2.18 11.05 22.32
N LEU A 362 -1.69 9.95 22.89
CA LEU A 362 -1.52 9.83 24.34
C LEU A 362 -0.51 10.86 24.88
N PHE A 363 0.56 11.10 24.12
CA PHE A 363 1.53 12.12 24.48
C PHE A 363 0.95 13.54 24.37
N ASN A 364 0.35 13.90 23.24
CA ASN A 364 -0.15 15.25 23.00
C ASN A 364 -1.36 15.61 23.87
N SER A 365 -2.20 14.62 24.24
CA SER A 365 -3.40 14.87 25.05
C SER A 365 -3.18 14.71 26.53
N PHE A 366 -2.26 13.84 26.97
CA PHE A 366 -2.10 13.45 28.38
C PHE A 366 -0.65 13.56 28.88
N GLY A 367 0.32 13.91 28.04
CA GLY A 367 1.75 13.89 28.37
C GLY A 367 2.32 12.49 28.63
N TYR A 368 1.60 11.42 28.22
CA TYR A 368 1.98 10.03 28.51
C TYR A 368 2.77 9.44 27.34
N GLU A 369 4.05 9.15 27.61
CA GLU A 369 4.91 8.44 26.67
C GLU A 369 4.77 6.91 26.84
N VAL A 370 4.29 6.23 25.80
CA VAL A 370 4.04 4.78 25.84
C VAL A 370 5.37 4.03 25.85
N PRO A 371 5.64 3.17 26.85
CA PRO A 371 6.88 2.37 26.88
C PRO A 371 7.03 1.49 25.64
N GLY A 372 8.23 1.48 25.03
CA GLY A 372 8.50 0.69 23.82
C GLY A 372 8.26 -0.81 23.99
N ILE A 373 8.48 -1.34 25.19
CA ILE A 373 8.21 -2.76 25.50
C ILE A 373 6.71 -3.08 25.44
N LEU A 374 5.84 -2.14 25.85
CA LEU A 374 4.40 -2.32 25.74
C LEU A 374 3.94 -2.31 24.28
N LEU A 375 4.49 -1.40 23.46
CA LEU A 375 4.23 -1.38 22.03
C LEU A 375 4.66 -2.69 21.38
N LEU A 376 5.85 -3.18 21.69
CA LEU A 376 6.36 -4.46 21.19
C LEU A 376 5.46 -5.63 21.59
N ALA A 377 5.03 -5.70 22.85
CA ALA A 377 4.12 -6.73 23.32
C ALA A 377 2.78 -6.72 22.58
N CYS A 378 2.22 -5.51 22.34
CA CYS A 378 1.02 -5.35 21.57
C CYS A 378 1.18 -5.81 20.10
N TYR A 379 2.33 -5.50 19.46
CA TYR A 379 2.61 -5.96 18.09
C TYR A 379 2.72 -7.47 18.01
N VAL A 380 3.45 -8.08 18.94
CA VAL A 380 3.60 -9.55 19.00
C VAL A 380 2.23 -10.20 19.20
N ALA A 381 1.42 -9.71 20.12
CA ALA A 381 0.07 -10.23 20.37
C ALA A 381 -0.84 -10.11 19.13
N ALA A 382 -0.84 -8.94 18.46
CA ALA A 382 -1.61 -8.73 17.23
C ALA A 382 -1.14 -9.67 16.11
N PHE A 383 0.17 -9.80 15.91
CA PHE A 383 0.76 -10.69 14.89
C PHE A 383 0.43 -12.16 15.16
N LEU A 384 0.59 -12.63 16.39
CA LEU A 384 0.22 -14.01 16.78
C LEU A 384 -1.29 -14.25 16.59
N GLY A 385 -2.13 -13.28 16.91
CA GLY A 385 -3.58 -13.34 16.64
C GLY A 385 -3.89 -13.46 15.14
N CYS A 386 -3.14 -12.76 14.28
CA CYS A 386 -3.24 -12.87 12.83
C CYS A 386 -2.81 -14.25 12.31
N LEU A 387 -1.68 -14.79 12.79
CA LEU A 387 -1.22 -16.14 12.46
C LEU A 387 -2.26 -17.18 12.89
N TRP A 388 -2.80 -17.05 14.11
CA TRP A 388 -3.87 -17.90 14.63
C TRP A 388 -5.12 -17.88 13.74
N LYS A 389 -5.55 -16.69 13.32
CA LYS A 389 -6.69 -16.54 12.41
C LYS A 389 -6.47 -17.25 11.09
N VAL A 390 -5.29 -17.11 10.48
CA VAL A 390 -4.95 -17.76 9.20
C VAL A 390 -4.82 -19.26 9.36
N TRP A 391 -4.29 -19.75 10.49
CA TRP A 391 -4.22 -21.19 10.79
C TRP A 391 -5.61 -21.87 10.72
N TRP A 392 -6.63 -21.24 11.31
CA TRP A 392 -8.00 -21.78 11.32
C TRP A 392 -8.77 -21.53 10.02
N SER A 393 -8.31 -20.62 9.18
CA SER A 393 -8.94 -20.31 7.91
C SER A 393 -7.86 -19.98 6.88
N PRO A 394 -7.17 -21.02 6.32
CA PRO A 394 -6.00 -20.85 5.46
C PRO A 394 -6.39 -20.45 4.02
N LYS A 395 -7.13 -19.35 3.88
CA LYS A 395 -7.61 -18.81 2.61
C LYS A 395 -6.92 -17.48 2.30
N ALA A 396 -6.85 -17.13 1.01
CA ALA A 396 -6.30 -15.86 0.56
C ALA A 396 -6.99 -14.65 1.19
N SER A 397 -8.34 -14.68 1.30
CA SER A 397 -9.10 -13.63 2.00
C SER A 397 -8.69 -13.47 3.46
N SER A 398 -8.51 -14.55 4.18
CA SER A 398 -8.06 -14.52 5.58
C SER A 398 -6.64 -13.95 5.71
N ILE A 399 -5.74 -14.28 4.78
CA ILE A 399 -4.38 -13.71 4.73
C ILE A 399 -4.43 -12.21 4.47
N CYS A 400 -5.26 -11.76 3.51
CA CYS A 400 -5.42 -10.34 3.20
C CYS A 400 -5.98 -9.56 4.41
N PHE A 401 -7.04 -10.07 5.05
CA PHE A 401 -7.61 -9.46 6.25
C PHE A 401 -6.62 -9.42 7.41
N ALA A 402 -5.91 -10.52 7.64
CA ALA A 402 -4.90 -10.60 8.68
C ALA A 402 -3.73 -9.62 8.42
N ALA A 403 -3.26 -9.52 7.18
CA ALA A 403 -2.23 -8.57 6.79
C ALA A 403 -2.70 -7.11 6.96
N THR A 404 -3.90 -6.78 6.47
CA THR A 404 -4.51 -5.45 6.64
C THR A 404 -4.60 -5.07 8.11
N PHE A 405 -5.10 -5.99 8.95
CA PHE A 405 -5.20 -5.76 10.39
C PHE A 405 -3.83 -5.61 11.05
N CYS A 406 -2.89 -6.50 10.74
CA CYS A 406 -1.57 -6.49 11.35
C CYS A 406 -0.80 -5.21 11.02
N TYR A 407 -0.79 -4.78 9.75
CA TYR A 407 -0.16 -3.52 9.36
C TYR A 407 -0.90 -2.31 9.94
N GLY A 408 -2.24 -2.30 9.90
CA GLY A 408 -3.02 -1.22 10.46
C GLY A 408 -2.77 -1.04 11.96
N PHE A 409 -2.71 -2.14 12.71
CA PHE A 409 -2.40 -2.12 14.12
C PHE A 409 -0.94 -1.69 14.39
N LEU A 410 0.02 -2.24 13.62
CA LEU A 410 1.44 -1.89 13.71
C LEU A 410 1.66 -0.37 13.53
N PHE A 411 1.02 0.22 12.53
CA PHE A 411 1.21 1.64 12.22
C PHE A 411 0.43 2.55 13.17
N LEU A 412 -0.80 2.18 13.52
CA LEU A 412 -1.62 2.94 14.45
C LEU A 412 -1.00 3.01 15.86
N MET A 413 -0.35 1.92 16.29
CA MET A 413 0.37 1.84 17.56
C MET A 413 1.87 2.13 17.42
N GLY A 414 2.33 2.60 16.25
CA GLY A 414 3.73 2.83 15.94
C GLY A 414 4.32 4.06 16.64
N LYS A 415 5.65 4.06 16.82
CA LYS A 415 6.40 5.25 17.22
C LYS A 415 6.29 6.38 16.20
N GLN A 416 6.07 6.00 14.94
CA GLN A 416 5.86 6.90 13.83
C GLN A 416 5.04 6.20 12.74
N ALA A 417 4.17 6.94 12.09
CA ALA A 417 3.48 6.49 10.89
C ALA A 417 3.22 7.69 9.98
N SER A 418 3.65 7.57 8.73
CA SER A 418 3.41 8.53 7.66
C SER A 418 2.36 7.98 6.68
N ALA A 419 1.93 8.78 5.73
CA ALA A 419 0.87 8.41 4.79
C ALA A 419 1.14 7.13 4.00
N ASN A 420 2.41 6.86 3.66
CA ASN A 420 2.84 5.63 2.97
C ASN A 420 2.53 4.34 3.74
N TYR A 421 2.63 4.37 5.06
CA TYR A 421 2.30 3.21 5.91
C TYR A 421 0.81 2.88 5.81
N TYR A 422 -0.04 3.88 5.94
CA TYR A 422 -1.49 3.69 5.84
C TYR A 422 -1.94 3.33 4.42
N ALA A 423 -1.22 3.76 3.38
CA ALA A 423 -1.50 3.33 2.01
C ALA A 423 -1.33 1.82 1.81
N ILE A 424 -0.38 1.17 2.52
CA ILE A 424 -0.28 -0.30 2.54
C ILE A 424 -1.57 -0.92 3.08
N VAL A 425 -2.09 -0.37 4.18
CA VAL A 425 -3.35 -0.85 4.80
C VAL A 425 -4.52 -0.71 3.83
N LEU A 426 -4.64 0.46 3.18
CA LEU A 426 -5.70 0.71 2.20
C LEU A 426 -5.59 -0.20 0.98
N GLY A 427 -4.40 -0.40 0.44
CA GLY A 427 -4.17 -1.29 -0.70
C GLY A 427 -4.49 -2.75 -0.36
N LEU A 428 -4.02 -3.26 0.78
CA LEU A 428 -4.34 -4.61 1.24
C LEU A 428 -5.84 -4.78 1.57
N ALA A 429 -6.50 -3.75 2.07
CA ALA A 429 -7.95 -3.77 2.29
C ALA A 429 -8.73 -3.90 0.98
N LEU A 430 -8.29 -3.26 -0.11
CA LEU A 430 -8.87 -3.44 -1.45
C LEU A 430 -8.66 -4.87 -1.95
N VAL A 431 -7.48 -5.45 -1.74
CA VAL A 431 -7.21 -6.85 -2.10
C VAL A 431 -8.09 -7.80 -1.28
N ALA A 432 -8.22 -7.56 0.03
CA ALA A 432 -9.09 -8.34 0.92
C ALA A 432 -10.56 -8.31 0.48
N LEU A 433 -11.03 -7.14 0.04
CA LEU A 433 -12.38 -6.97 -0.49
C LEU A 433 -12.59 -7.80 -1.76
N LEU A 434 -11.63 -7.75 -2.70
CA LEU A 434 -11.66 -8.56 -3.93
C LEU A 434 -11.72 -10.05 -3.65
N GLU A 435 -10.86 -10.54 -2.74
CA GLU A 435 -10.83 -11.95 -2.34
C GLU A 435 -12.17 -12.37 -1.72
N GLY A 436 -12.75 -11.55 -0.84
CA GLY A 436 -14.05 -11.84 -0.23
C GLY A 436 -15.19 -11.93 -1.25
N ILE A 437 -15.20 -11.06 -2.28
CA ILE A 437 -16.17 -11.09 -3.38
C ILE A 437 -16.03 -12.39 -4.18
N GLN A 438 -14.80 -12.80 -4.47
CA GLN A 438 -14.55 -14.00 -5.27
C GLN A 438 -14.91 -15.30 -4.55
N GLU A 439 -14.60 -15.41 -3.27
CA GLU A 439 -14.97 -16.57 -2.47
C GLU A 439 -16.50 -16.76 -2.42
N LYS A 440 -17.26 -15.67 -2.26
CA LYS A 440 -18.72 -15.72 -2.27
C LYS A 440 -19.28 -16.24 -3.59
N ASN A 441 -18.71 -15.81 -4.71
CA ASN A 441 -19.19 -16.23 -6.04
C ASN A 441 -18.93 -17.72 -6.30
N GLN A 442 -17.80 -18.26 -5.80
CA GLN A 442 -17.51 -19.70 -5.90
C GLN A 442 -18.50 -20.56 -5.10
N HIS A 443 -18.97 -20.09 -3.92
CA HIS A 443 -19.96 -20.80 -3.10
C HIS A 443 -21.39 -20.76 -3.66
N ARG A 444 -21.69 -19.91 -4.65
CA ARG A 444 -23.02 -19.85 -5.31
C ARG A 444 -23.13 -20.75 -6.54
N GLU A 445 -22.01 -21.28 -7.03
CA GLU A 445 -21.98 -22.20 -8.18
C GLU A 445 -22.11 -23.68 -7.78
N PHE A 446 -22.08 -23.97 -6.48
CA PHE A 446 -22.33 -25.28 -5.86
C PHE A 446 -23.64 -25.25 -5.03
#